data_d330549e3b958a4a7038c6335cb14ec5
#
_entry.id   d330549e3b958a4a7038c6335cb14ec5
#
_cell.length_a   1.000
_cell.length_b   1.000
_cell.length_c   1.000
_cell.angle_alpha   90.00
_cell.angle_beta   90.00
_cell.angle_gamma   90.00
#
_symmetry.space_group_name_H-M   'P 1'
#
loop_
_entity.id
_entity.type
_entity.pdbx_description
1 polymer ?
#
loop_
_entity_poly.entity_id
_entity_poly.type
_entity_poly.pdbx_seq_one_letter_code
_entity_poly.pdbx_strand_id
1 'polypeptide(L)'
;MAKKVQAMVKLQIPAGKATPAPPVGTALGPHGVNIMDFCKNFNAKTAKDDGLIIPVVVTVFADRSYSFITKTPPAAVLLKKVANLAKGSAEPNRNKVGTVTAKQVEDIAKQKLPDLNCQDLDAAVKTVRGTARSMGIDVIG
;
A
#
# COMPACT_ATOMS: atom_id res chain seq x y z
N MET A 1 -26.03 -3.71 16.67
CA MET A 1 -26.07 -4.93 15.86
C MET A 1 -24.98 -4.93 14.81
N ALA A 2 -24.36 -6.06 14.60
CA ALA A 2 -23.37 -6.19 13.55
C ALA A 2 -24.07 -6.17 12.17
N LYS A 3 -23.61 -5.30 11.28
CA LYS A 3 -24.12 -5.24 9.92
C LYS A 3 -23.57 -6.42 9.11
N LYS A 4 -24.39 -6.96 8.23
CA LYS A 4 -23.96 -8.05 7.36
C LYS A 4 -23.00 -7.50 6.29
N VAL A 5 -21.83 -8.09 6.18
CA VAL A 5 -20.84 -7.72 5.17
C VAL A 5 -21.30 -8.28 3.82
N GLN A 6 -21.45 -7.42 2.83
CA GLN A 6 -21.79 -7.80 1.46
C GLN A 6 -20.54 -8.11 0.65
N ALA A 7 -19.51 -7.27 0.77
CA ALA A 7 -18.28 -7.44 0.02
C ALA A 7 -17.12 -6.73 0.72
N MET A 8 -15.92 -7.19 0.41
CA MET A 8 -14.67 -6.51 0.81
C MET A 8 -13.90 -6.17 -0.45
N VAL A 9 -13.51 -4.91 -0.60
CA VAL A 9 -12.77 -4.41 -1.75
C VAL A 9 -11.42 -3.91 -1.29
N LYS A 10 -10.36 -4.37 -1.95
CA LYS A 10 -8.99 -3.94 -1.67
C LYS A 10 -8.50 -3.05 -2.80
N LEU A 11 -8.02 -1.86 -2.45
CA LEU A 11 -7.58 -0.86 -3.41
C LEU A 11 -6.21 -0.32 -3.02
N GLN A 12 -5.49 0.18 -4.02
CA GLN A 12 -4.27 0.97 -3.80
C GLN A 12 -4.49 2.33 -4.44
N ILE A 13 -4.49 3.39 -3.64
CA ILE A 13 -4.83 4.74 -4.08
C ILE A 13 -3.72 5.69 -3.62
N PRO A 14 -3.25 6.60 -4.49
CA PRO A 14 -2.33 7.66 -4.06
C PRO A 14 -2.94 8.48 -2.93
N ALA A 15 -2.17 8.72 -1.87
CA ALA A 15 -2.63 9.44 -0.70
C ALA A 15 -3.08 10.87 -1.07
N GLY A 16 -4.24 11.26 -0.58
CA GLY A 16 -4.80 12.59 -0.84
C GLY A 16 -5.30 12.82 -2.26
N LYS A 17 -5.26 11.80 -3.13
CA LYS A 17 -5.61 11.92 -4.56
C LYS A 17 -6.69 10.94 -5.01
N ALA A 18 -7.54 10.47 -4.11
CA ALA A 18 -8.66 9.61 -4.49
C ALA A 18 -9.66 10.40 -5.33
N THR A 19 -10.07 9.83 -6.45
CA THR A 19 -11.04 10.42 -7.37
C THR A 19 -12.09 9.38 -7.76
N PRO A 20 -13.29 9.80 -8.21
CA PRO A 20 -14.31 8.86 -8.70
C PRO A 20 -13.90 8.09 -9.96
N ALA A 21 -12.82 8.52 -10.62
CA ALA A 21 -12.29 7.84 -11.80
C ALA A 21 -11.71 6.45 -11.42
N PRO A 22 -11.54 5.51 -12.38
CA PRO A 22 -10.86 4.27 -12.10
C PRO A 22 -9.52 4.49 -11.39
N PRO A 23 -9.12 3.62 -10.44
CA PRO A 23 -9.75 2.34 -10.11
C PRO A 23 -10.88 2.42 -9.06
N VAL A 24 -11.09 3.55 -8.40
CA VAL A 24 -12.03 3.68 -7.29
C VAL A 24 -13.48 3.50 -7.74
N GLY A 25 -13.89 4.24 -8.77
CA GLY A 25 -15.25 4.17 -9.30
C GLY A 25 -15.60 2.78 -9.81
N THR A 26 -14.68 2.15 -10.51
CA THR A 26 -14.87 0.81 -11.07
C THR A 26 -14.99 -0.26 -9.98
N ALA A 27 -14.23 -0.12 -8.89
CA ALA A 27 -14.21 -1.09 -7.81
C ALA A 27 -15.41 -0.95 -6.87
N LEU A 28 -15.83 0.27 -6.56
CA LEU A 28 -16.90 0.54 -5.60
C LEU A 28 -18.29 0.72 -6.23
N GLY A 29 -18.35 1.11 -7.49
CA GLY A 29 -19.61 1.34 -8.21
C GLY A 29 -20.58 0.16 -8.17
N PRO A 30 -20.15 -1.08 -8.49
CA PRO A 30 -21.04 -2.25 -8.47
C PRO A 30 -21.65 -2.55 -7.10
N HIS A 31 -21.06 -2.06 -6.02
CA HIS A 31 -21.52 -2.30 -4.66
C HIS A 31 -22.45 -1.20 -4.15
N GLY A 32 -22.72 -0.16 -4.95
CA GLY A 32 -23.63 0.91 -4.58
C GLY A 32 -23.11 1.86 -3.51
N VAL A 33 -21.80 1.89 -3.31
CA VAL A 33 -21.14 2.79 -2.33
C VAL A 33 -21.09 4.21 -2.87
N ASN A 34 -21.26 5.21 -1.99
CA ASN A 34 -21.10 6.61 -2.36
C ASN A 34 -19.62 6.93 -2.57
N ILE A 35 -19.20 6.94 -3.84
CA ILE A 35 -17.80 7.11 -4.25
C ILE A 35 -17.27 8.48 -3.84
N MET A 36 -18.06 9.54 -4.00
CA MET A 36 -17.64 10.90 -3.66
C MET A 36 -17.34 11.05 -2.17
N ASP A 37 -18.21 10.49 -1.34
CA ASP A 37 -18.04 10.50 0.11
C ASP A 37 -16.79 9.71 0.53
N PHE A 38 -16.59 8.54 -0.07
CA PHE A 38 -15.37 7.73 0.15
C PHE A 38 -14.11 8.51 -0.21
N CYS A 39 -14.07 9.12 -1.38
CA CYS A 39 -12.91 9.90 -1.83
C CYS A 39 -12.59 11.05 -0.88
N LYS A 40 -13.62 11.78 -0.44
CA LYS A 40 -13.47 12.88 0.51
C LYS A 40 -12.89 12.41 1.84
N ASN A 41 -13.44 11.34 2.40
CA ASN A 41 -12.99 10.79 3.68
C ASN A 41 -11.57 10.22 3.58
N PHE A 42 -11.27 9.50 2.50
CA PHE A 42 -9.94 8.96 2.26
C PHE A 42 -8.90 10.07 2.12
N ASN A 43 -9.20 11.09 1.32
CA ASN A 43 -8.28 12.22 1.11
C ASN A 43 -8.00 12.96 2.43
N ALA A 44 -9.03 13.16 3.24
CA ALA A 44 -8.86 13.80 4.56
C ALA A 44 -7.97 12.95 5.48
N LYS A 45 -8.17 11.62 5.48
CA LYS A 45 -7.42 10.71 6.33
C LYS A 45 -5.96 10.54 5.90
N THR A 46 -5.69 10.60 4.61
CA THR A 46 -4.35 10.35 4.05
C THR A 46 -3.61 11.62 3.63
N ALA A 47 -4.12 12.79 3.95
CA ALA A 47 -3.49 14.06 3.56
C ALA A 47 -2.04 14.20 4.04
N LYS A 48 -1.70 13.57 5.18
CA LYS A 48 -0.35 13.59 5.75
C LYS A 48 0.64 12.72 4.99
N ASP A 49 0.15 11.74 4.23
CA ASP A 49 0.97 10.76 3.54
C ASP A 49 1.07 11.05 2.04
N ASP A 50 0.88 12.31 1.64
CA ASP A 50 0.91 12.73 0.24
C ASP A 50 2.20 12.26 -0.45
N GLY A 51 2.04 11.78 -1.68
CA GLY A 51 3.13 11.23 -2.47
C GLY A 51 3.37 9.73 -2.29
N LEU A 52 2.63 9.07 -1.40
CA LEU A 52 2.69 7.62 -1.20
C LEU A 52 1.42 6.95 -1.71
N ILE A 53 1.54 5.69 -2.11
CA ILE A 53 0.38 4.87 -2.44
C ILE A 53 -0.07 4.18 -1.15
N ILE A 54 -1.34 4.35 -0.80
CA ILE A 54 -1.90 3.79 0.43
C ILE A 54 -2.85 2.63 0.07
N PRO A 55 -2.58 1.42 0.58
CA PRO A 55 -3.53 0.31 0.45
C PRO A 55 -4.74 0.55 1.35
N VAL A 56 -5.92 0.33 0.80
CA VAL A 56 -7.20 0.50 1.52
C VAL A 56 -8.00 -0.78 1.42
N VAL A 57 -8.57 -1.20 2.52
CA VAL A 57 -9.55 -2.28 2.55
C VAL A 57 -10.90 -1.66 2.88
N VAL A 58 -11.82 -1.69 1.91
CA VAL A 58 -13.18 -1.17 2.07
C VAL A 58 -14.12 -2.34 2.34
N THR A 59 -14.83 -2.29 3.44
CA THR A 59 -15.87 -3.26 3.77
C THR A 59 -17.23 -2.65 3.44
N VAL A 60 -17.96 -3.28 2.51
CA VAL A 60 -19.28 -2.85 2.10
C VAL A 60 -20.33 -3.70 2.81
N PHE A 61 -21.30 -3.05 3.42
CA PHE A 61 -22.37 -3.72 4.15
C PHE A 61 -23.64 -3.85 3.29
N ALA A 62 -24.56 -4.72 3.70
CA ALA A 62 -25.80 -4.99 2.96
C ALA A 62 -26.70 -3.77 2.81
N ASP A 63 -26.60 -2.79 3.71
CA ASP A 63 -27.35 -1.53 3.67
C ASP A 63 -26.70 -0.46 2.80
N ARG A 64 -25.66 -0.82 2.03
CA ARG A 64 -24.85 0.06 1.18
C ARG A 64 -23.96 1.04 1.96
N SER A 65 -23.90 0.92 3.27
CA SER A 65 -22.90 1.65 4.05
C SER A 65 -21.54 0.97 3.89
N TYR A 66 -20.48 1.70 4.23
CA TYR A 66 -19.14 1.17 4.11
C TYR A 66 -18.30 1.59 5.30
N SER A 67 -17.26 0.83 5.56
CA SER A 67 -16.15 1.24 6.42
C SER A 67 -14.85 0.95 5.67
N PHE A 68 -13.80 1.69 5.98
CA PHE A 68 -12.51 1.43 5.37
C PHE A 68 -11.37 1.58 6.37
N ILE A 69 -10.33 0.80 6.15
CA ILE A 69 -9.09 0.90 6.90
C ILE A 69 -7.94 1.15 5.92
N THR A 70 -7.04 2.03 6.31
CA THR A 70 -5.82 2.29 5.54
C THR A 70 -4.67 1.50 6.16
N LYS A 71 -3.82 0.96 5.31
CA LYS A 71 -2.63 0.23 5.74
C LYS A 71 -1.38 1.03 5.42
N THR A 72 -0.23 0.57 5.89
CA THR A 72 1.04 1.20 5.55
C THR A 72 1.32 1.07 4.05
N PRO A 73 2.09 1.99 3.45
CA PRO A 73 2.44 1.91 2.02
C PRO A 73 3.07 0.56 1.67
N PRO A 74 2.85 0.04 0.44
CA PRO A 74 3.50 -1.20 0.02
C PRO A 74 5.03 -1.10 0.10
N ALA A 75 5.67 -2.19 0.47
CA ALA A 75 7.13 -2.23 0.58
C ALA A 75 7.81 -1.83 -0.73
N ALA A 76 7.25 -2.23 -1.87
CA ALA A 76 7.76 -1.87 -3.18
C ALA A 76 7.80 -0.36 -3.40
N VAL A 77 6.75 0.36 -2.98
CA VAL A 77 6.67 1.82 -3.11
C VAL A 77 7.72 2.49 -2.22
N LEU A 78 7.86 2.02 -1.00
CA LEU A 78 8.86 2.55 -0.06
C LEU A 78 10.28 2.33 -0.56
N LEU A 79 10.58 1.14 -1.10
CA LEU A 79 11.88 0.82 -1.69
C LEU A 79 12.19 1.71 -2.89
N LYS A 80 11.24 1.91 -3.79
CA LYS A 80 11.43 2.81 -4.94
C LYS A 80 11.71 4.24 -4.50
N LYS A 81 11.01 4.72 -3.49
CA LYS A 81 11.21 6.07 -2.96
C LYS A 81 12.60 6.24 -2.35
N VAL A 82 13.03 5.27 -1.55
CA VAL A 82 14.35 5.31 -0.90
C VAL A 82 15.48 5.19 -1.92
N ALA A 83 15.33 4.36 -2.94
CA ALA A 83 16.31 4.18 -4.01
C ALA A 83 16.21 5.24 -5.12
N ASN A 84 15.25 6.16 -5.04
CA ASN A 84 14.98 7.20 -6.05
C ASN A 84 14.68 6.61 -7.44
N LEU A 85 13.93 5.52 -7.48
CA LEU A 85 13.56 4.85 -8.72
C LEU A 85 12.09 5.12 -9.08
N ALA A 86 11.85 5.37 -10.36
CA ALA A 86 10.50 5.50 -10.89
C ALA A 86 9.84 4.13 -11.09
N LYS A 87 10.64 3.11 -11.43
CA LYS A 87 10.16 1.76 -11.74
C LYS A 87 11.21 0.72 -11.36
N GLY A 88 10.74 -0.44 -10.89
CA GLY A 88 11.59 -1.59 -10.64
C GLY A 88 12.06 -2.26 -11.93
N SER A 89 12.97 -3.22 -11.82
CA SER A 89 13.49 -3.96 -12.96
C SER A 89 12.46 -4.93 -13.54
N ALA A 90 12.40 -5.02 -14.85
CA ALA A 90 11.62 -6.04 -15.54
C ALA A 90 12.31 -7.42 -15.48
N GLU A 91 13.64 -7.43 -15.33
CA GLU A 91 14.47 -8.63 -15.24
C GLU A 91 15.35 -8.57 -13.99
N PRO A 92 14.79 -8.72 -12.78
CA PRO A 92 15.52 -8.46 -11.53
C PRO A 92 16.73 -9.40 -11.31
N ASN A 93 16.72 -10.58 -11.94
CA ASN A 93 17.84 -11.51 -11.85
C ASN A 93 19.06 -11.04 -12.63
N ARG A 94 18.84 -10.30 -13.70
CA ARG A 94 19.90 -9.90 -14.65
C ARG A 94 20.24 -8.44 -14.53
N ASN A 95 19.22 -7.59 -14.43
CA ASN A 95 19.36 -6.13 -14.40
C ASN A 95 19.02 -5.58 -13.03
N LYS A 96 20.03 -5.13 -12.30
CA LYS A 96 19.84 -4.41 -11.06
C LYS A 96 19.68 -2.92 -11.36
N VAL A 97 18.66 -2.28 -10.82
CA VAL A 97 18.32 -0.89 -11.13
C VAL A 97 18.66 0.08 -10.02
N GLY A 98 19.00 -0.42 -8.83
CA GLY A 98 19.35 0.45 -7.71
C GLY A 98 19.90 -0.33 -6.53
N THR A 99 20.31 0.41 -5.52
CA THR A 99 20.83 -0.15 -4.27
C THR A 99 20.22 0.59 -3.09
N VAL A 100 20.04 -0.13 -1.98
CA VAL A 100 19.64 0.44 -0.70
C VAL A 100 20.55 -0.10 0.39
N THR A 101 20.71 0.65 1.48
CA THR A 101 21.50 0.20 2.62
C THR A 101 20.67 -0.69 3.54
N ALA A 102 21.33 -1.53 4.31
CA ALA A 102 20.67 -2.36 5.31
C ALA A 102 19.86 -1.53 6.32
N LYS A 103 20.38 -0.35 6.67
CA LYS A 103 19.69 0.58 7.58
C LYS A 103 18.38 1.09 6.98
N GLN A 104 18.38 1.43 5.68
CA GLN A 104 17.16 1.85 4.98
C GLN A 104 16.11 0.75 4.94
N VAL A 105 16.55 -0.49 4.70
CA VAL A 105 15.67 -1.66 4.74
C VAL A 105 15.09 -1.87 6.14
N GLU A 106 15.89 -1.69 7.18
CA GLU A 106 15.45 -1.79 8.57
C GLU A 106 14.39 -0.71 8.89
N ASP A 107 14.59 0.52 8.45
CA ASP A 107 13.62 1.61 8.64
C ASP A 107 12.29 1.30 7.96
N ILE A 108 12.31 0.77 6.74
CA ILE A 108 11.11 0.33 6.02
C ILE A 108 10.42 -0.81 6.77
N ALA A 109 11.18 -1.76 7.27
CA ALA A 109 10.66 -2.89 8.04
C ALA A 109 9.96 -2.42 9.32
N LYS A 110 10.53 -1.45 10.04
CA LYS A 110 9.93 -0.86 11.23
C LYS A 110 8.61 -0.17 10.91
N GLN A 111 8.57 0.60 9.83
CA GLN A 111 7.37 1.30 9.39
C GLN A 111 6.25 0.31 9.01
N LYS A 112 6.62 -0.81 8.43
CA LYS A 112 5.66 -1.80 7.94
C LYS A 112 5.29 -2.88 8.97
N LEU A 113 6.02 -2.96 10.06
CA LEU A 113 5.86 -4.00 11.08
C LEU A 113 4.40 -4.19 11.55
N PRO A 114 3.59 -3.12 11.79
CA PRO A 114 2.20 -3.30 12.20
C PRO A 114 1.32 -4.07 11.22
N ASP A 115 1.66 -4.07 9.93
CA ASP A 115 0.88 -4.75 8.88
C ASP A 115 1.43 -6.14 8.54
N LEU A 116 2.60 -6.48 9.08
CA LEU A 116 3.23 -7.78 8.81
C LEU A 116 2.78 -8.82 9.84
N ASN A 117 2.81 -10.07 9.43
CA ASN A 117 2.47 -11.19 10.30
C ASN A 117 3.64 -11.67 11.16
N CYS A 118 4.81 -11.04 11.05
CA CYS A 118 5.98 -11.36 11.85
C CYS A 118 6.01 -10.52 13.14
N GLN A 119 6.58 -11.08 14.19
CA GLN A 119 6.71 -10.41 15.48
C GLN A 119 8.08 -9.76 15.64
N ASP A 120 9.08 -10.26 14.95
CA ASP A 120 10.47 -9.83 15.07
C ASP A 120 10.84 -8.85 13.95
N LEU A 121 11.65 -7.85 14.30
CA LEU A 121 12.20 -6.93 13.32
C LEU A 121 13.07 -7.63 12.28
N ASP A 122 13.85 -8.65 12.70
CA ASP A 122 14.70 -9.41 11.78
C ASP A 122 13.89 -10.13 10.70
N ALA A 123 12.75 -10.71 11.07
CA ALA A 123 11.84 -11.35 10.11
C ALA A 123 11.26 -10.31 9.14
N ALA A 124 10.89 -9.13 9.63
CA ALA A 124 10.40 -8.03 8.80
C ALA A 124 11.47 -7.55 7.82
N VAL A 125 12.72 -7.42 8.27
CA VAL A 125 13.86 -7.04 7.41
C VAL A 125 14.06 -8.07 6.30
N LYS A 126 13.98 -9.35 6.59
CA LYS A 126 14.08 -10.43 5.59
C LYS A 126 12.97 -10.32 4.55
N THR A 127 11.75 -10.02 4.98
CA THR A 127 10.60 -9.82 4.09
C THR A 127 10.85 -8.67 3.12
N VAL A 128 11.32 -7.53 3.63
CA VAL A 128 11.60 -6.35 2.80
C VAL A 128 12.79 -6.62 1.86
N ARG A 129 13.81 -7.32 2.31
CA ARG A 129 14.95 -7.73 1.46
C ARG A 129 14.50 -8.59 0.29
N GLY A 130 13.59 -9.55 0.54
CA GLY A 130 13.01 -10.38 -0.51
C GLY A 130 12.27 -9.55 -1.56
N THR A 131 11.51 -8.56 -1.13
CA THR A 131 10.82 -7.63 -2.03
C THR A 131 11.82 -6.82 -2.85
N ALA A 132 12.88 -6.29 -2.22
CA ALA A 132 13.94 -5.54 -2.91
C ALA A 132 14.60 -6.41 -3.98
N ARG A 133 14.92 -7.65 -3.65
CA ARG A 133 15.52 -8.60 -4.60
C ARG A 133 14.61 -8.82 -5.80
N SER A 134 13.30 -8.98 -5.57
CA SER A 134 12.32 -9.19 -6.65
C SER A 134 12.16 -7.96 -7.54
N MET A 135 12.56 -6.78 -7.07
CA MET A 135 12.51 -5.52 -7.81
C MET A 135 13.81 -5.18 -8.53
N GLY A 136 14.85 -5.98 -8.35
CA GLY A 136 16.18 -5.68 -8.89
C GLY A 136 16.94 -4.63 -8.09
N ILE A 137 16.69 -4.54 -6.79
CA ILE A 137 17.38 -3.62 -5.87
C ILE A 137 18.30 -4.44 -4.97
N ASP A 138 19.58 -4.09 -4.96
CA ASP A 138 20.55 -4.73 -4.09
C ASP A 138 20.57 -4.06 -2.73
N VAL A 139 20.70 -4.88 -1.68
CA VAL A 139 20.84 -4.40 -0.31
C VAL A 139 22.30 -4.53 0.10
N ILE A 140 22.93 -3.42 0.46
CA ILE A 140 24.33 -3.34 0.87
C ILE A 140 24.43 -2.98 2.35
N GLY A 141 25.42 -3.55 3.00
CA GLY A 141 25.66 -3.33 4.44
C GLY A 141 25.28 -4.47 5.36
#